data_809fa4fb0da54db0d7043a1cc2cdcd44
#
_entry.id   809fa4fb0da54db0d7043a1cc2cdcd44
#
_cell.length_a   1.000
_cell.length_b   1.000
_cell.length_c   1.000
_cell.angle_alpha   90.00
_cell.angle_beta   90.00
_cell.angle_gamma   90.00
#
_symmetry.space_group_name_H-M   'P 1'
#
loop_
_entity.id
_entity.type
_entity.pdbx_description
1 polymer ?
#
loop_
_entity_poly.entity_id
_entity_poly.type
_entity_poly.pdbx_seq_one_letter_code
_entity_poly.pdbx_strand_id
1 'polypeptide(L)'
;MVRTPFRTVSFTLASVLVLGACGDGLIDPNQDRGTLIVRADVSATAVATLVAEVTAPDIPTTLLFNIPVVAGVASGTITVPAGSDRTVTLRAYNAGGILTHNGSVELDIQPGTNAAVAITLTPLTGEQAILATLGSFTITVTPSSPSVGIGGTVQLGVSITDWNGTPTTGTVSWATQDPGIATVDATGLVTGERAGITKVAATFHGATGTATIGVGP
;
A
#
# COMPACT_ATOMS: atom_id res chain seq x y z
N MET A 1 14.93 37.35 -70.31
CA MET A 1 15.60 36.24 -69.67
C MET A 1 16.17 36.72 -68.35
N VAL A 2 15.43 36.57 -67.27
CA VAL A 2 15.88 36.98 -65.93
C VAL A 2 15.89 35.73 -65.04
N ARG A 3 17.09 35.36 -64.61
CA ARG A 3 17.34 34.23 -63.70
C ARG A 3 17.28 34.77 -62.29
N THR A 4 16.32 34.29 -61.50
CA THR A 4 16.27 34.48 -60.05
C THR A 4 17.11 33.41 -59.33
N PRO A 5 17.93 33.75 -58.33
CA PRO A 5 18.71 32.78 -57.57
C PRO A 5 17.87 32.12 -56.48
N PHE A 6 17.96 30.81 -56.38
CA PHE A 6 17.46 30.00 -55.30
C PHE A 6 18.20 30.33 -54.00
N ARG A 7 17.49 30.75 -52.98
CA ARG A 7 17.97 30.84 -51.58
C ARG A 7 17.82 29.48 -50.93
N THR A 8 18.93 28.84 -50.68
CA THR A 8 19.00 27.68 -49.77
C THR A 8 18.77 28.09 -48.34
N VAL A 9 17.69 27.61 -47.74
CA VAL A 9 17.44 27.75 -46.29
C VAL A 9 18.04 26.53 -45.60
N SER A 10 19.16 26.75 -44.88
CA SER A 10 19.74 25.77 -44.00
C SER A 10 18.91 25.61 -42.73
N PHE A 11 18.23 24.49 -42.57
CA PHE A 11 17.63 24.10 -41.32
C PHE A 11 18.70 23.48 -40.42
N THR A 12 19.16 24.25 -39.45
CA THR A 12 19.95 23.69 -38.32
C THR A 12 18.99 22.98 -37.39
N LEU A 13 19.06 21.65 -37.38
CA LEU A 13 18.39 20.77 -36.44
C LEU A 13 19.09 20.89 -35.07
N ALA A 14 18.54 21.70 -34.17
CA ALA A 14 18.97 21.72 -32.79
C ALA A 14 18.46 20.45 -32.10
N SER A 15 19.35 19.48 -31.93
CA SER A 15 19.11 18.32 -31.10
C SER A 15 19.04 18.76 -29.63
N VAL A 16 17.84 18.90 -29.09
CA VAL A 16 17.62 19.01 -27.65
C VAL A 16 17.85 17.63 -27.06
N LEU A 17 19.02 17.43 -26.48
CA LEU A 17 19.30 16.25 -25.64
C LEU A 17 18.54 16.43 -24.33
N VAL A 18 17.35 15.86 -24.23
CA VAL A 18 16.65 15.72 -22.96
C VAL A 18 17.39 14.66 -22.16
N LEU A 19 18.29 15.10 -21.27
CA LEU A 19 18.80 14.27 -20.19
C LEU A 19 17.62 13.95 -19.27
N GLY A 20 16.97 12.82 -19.54
CA GLY A 20 16.06 12.21 -18.59
C GLY A 20 16.85 11.92 -17.32
N ALA A 21 16.62 12.70 -16.26
CA ALA A 21 17.02 12.31 -14.93
C ALA A 21 16.24 11.03 -14.60
N CYS A 22 16.88 9.87 -14.78
CA CYS A 22 16.47 8.64 -14.11
C CYS A 22 16.67 8.90 -12.62
N GLY A 23 15.60 9.33 -11.95
CA GLY A 23 15.52 9.19 -10.51
C GLY A 23 15.45 7.69 -10.23
N ASP A 24 16.55 7.10 -9.75
CA ASP A 24 16.55 5.78 -9.10
C ASP A 24 15.75 5.88 -7.80
N GLY A 25 14.42 6.06 -7.93
CA GLY A 25 13.49 5.80 -6.83
C GLY A 25 13.46 4.29 -6.61
N LEU A 26 13.53 3.84 -5.38
CA LEU A 26 13.12 2.49 -5.01
C LEU A 26 11.81 2.20 -5.75
N ILE A 27 11.86 1.29 -6.72
CA ILE A 27 10.63 0.78 -7.34
C ILE A 27 10.05 -0.16 -6.30
N ASP A 28 9.23 0.38 -5.41
CA ASP A 28 8.37 -0.45 -4.58
C ASP A 28 7.44 -1.21 -5.52
N PRO A 29 7.51 -2.55 -5.60
CA PRO A 29 6.63 -3.34 -6.46
C PRO A 29 5.14 -3.17 -6.09
N ASN A 30 4.84 -2.45 -5.01
CA ASN A 30 3.49 -2.10 -4.57
C ASN A 30 3.11 -0.63 -4.85
N GLN A 31 3.94 0.17 -5.55
CA GLN A 31 3.61 1.58 -5.83
C GLN A 31 2.26 1.76 -6.55
N ASP A 32 1.82 0.73 -7.28
CA ASP A 32 0.54 0.74 -7.99
C ASP A 32 -0.56 -0.03 -7.24
N ARG A 33 -0.36 -0.36 -5.95
CA ARG A 33 -1.33 -1.13 -5.16
C ARG A 33 -1.64 -0.44 -3.84
N GLY A 34 -2.91 -0.45 -3.49
CA GLY A 34 -3.38 -0.10 -2.16
C GLY A 34 -3.74 -1.35 -1.37
N THR A 35 -3.46 -1.31 -0.07
CA THR A 35 -3.84 -2.37 0.86
C THR A 35 -4.91 -1.87 1.80
N LEU A 36 -5.98 -2.65 1.94
CA LEU A 36 -7.11 -2.38 2.83
C LEU A 36 -7.27 -3.54 3.81
N ILE A 37 -7.54 -3.21 5.07
CA ILE A 37 -7.99 -4.19 6.05
C ILE A 37 -9.52 -4.23 5.97
N VAL A 38 -10.08 -5.43 5.82
CA VAL A 38 -11.52 -5.67 5.96
C VAL A 38 -11.77 -6.19 7.37
N ARG A 39 -12.69 -5.58 8.09
CA ARG A 39 -13.09 -6.04 9.43
C ARG A 39 -14.61 -5.91 9.59
N ALA A 40 -15.24 -6.96 10.12
CA ALA A 40 -16.65 -6.97 10.47
C ALA A 40 -16.88 -7.83 11.69
N ASP A 41 -17.73 -7.35 12.62
CA ASP A 41 -18.25 -8.18 13.71
C ASP A 41 -19.47 -8.95 13.18
N VAL A 42 -19.35 -10.26 13.16
CA VAL A 42 -20.36 -11.21 12.69
C VAL A 42 -20.83 -12.13 13.81
N SER A 43 -20.46 -11.84 15.06
CA SER A 43 -20.73 -12.69 16.24
C SER A 43 -22.22 -12.92 16.52
N ALA A 44 -23.08 -11.96 16.11
CA ALA A 44 -24.54 -12.05 16.26
C ALA A 44 -25.23 -12.67 15.04
N THR A 45 -24.50 -13.30 14.11
CA THR A 45 -25.03 -13.82 12.85
C THR A 45 -24.59 -15.26 12.61
N ALA A 46 -25.20 -15.93 11.62
CA ALA A 46 -24.79 -17.26 11.19
C ALA A 46 -23.64 -17.24 10.16
N VAL A 47 -22.96 -16.11 9.96
CA VAL A 47 -21.89 -15.96 8.98
C VAL A 47 -20.67 -16.80 9.36
N ALA A 48 -20.27 -17.66 8.42
CA ALA A 48 -19.07 -18.51 8.54
C ALA A 48 -17.95 -18.09 7.58
N THR A 49 -18.28 -17.40 6.49
CA THR A 49 -17.32 -16.95 5.48
C THR A 49 -17.70 -15.56 4.98
N LEU A 50 -16.72 -14.67 4.85
CA LEU A 50 -16.86 -13.38 4.20
C LEU A 50 -15.95 -13.34 2.96
N VAL A 51 -16.49 -12.90 1.83
CA VAL A 51 -15.75 -12.74 0.57
C VAL A 51 -15.79 -11.28 0.17
N ALA A 52 -14.63 -10.70 -0.13
CA ALA A 52 -14.53 -9.39 -0.77
C ALA A 52 -14.30 -9.58 -2.28
N GLU A 53 -15.15 -8.98 -3.07
CA GLU A 53 -15.03 -8.88 -4.53
C GLU A 53 -14.64 -7.45 -4.88
N VAL A 54 -13.64 -7.28 -5.76
CA VAL A 54 -13.25 -5.95 -6.24
C VAL A 54 -13.32 -5.92 -7.76
N THR A 55 -14.05 -4.94 -8.27
CA THR A 55 -14.17 -4.64 -9.69
C THR A 55 -13.85 -3.18 -9.97
N ALA A 56 -13.35 -2.91 -11.17
CA ALA A 56 -13.19 -1.55 -11.70
C ALA A 56 -13.05 -1.61 -13.24
N PRO A 57 -13.22 -0.48 -13.96
CA PRO A 57 -13.15 -0.44 -15.42
C PRO A 57 -11.79 -0.91 -15.99
N ASP A 58 -10.70 -0.68 -15.26
CA ASP A 58 -9.32 -1.05 -15.60
C ASP A 58 -8.88 -2.39 -15.00
N ILE A 59 -9.75 -3.09 -14.25
CA ILE A 59 -9.50 -4.43 -13.71
C ILE A 59 -10.26 -5.44 -14.57
N PRO A 60 -9.58 -6.16 -15.49
CA PRO A 60 -10.24 -7.01 -16.48
C PRO A 60 -10.89 -8.27 -15.87
N THR A 61 -10.47 -8.65 -14.66
CA THR A 61 -10.99 -9.83 -13.95
C THR A 61 -11.31 -9.46 -12.52
N THR A 62 -12.50 -9.77 -12.05
CA THR A 62 -12.92 -9.58 -10.65
C THR A 62 -11.90 -10.19 -9.69
N LEU A 63 -11.41 -9.40 -8.77
CA LEU A 63 -10.53 -9.88 -7.71
C LEU A 63 -11.37 -10.43 -6.56
N LEU A 64 -11.04 -11.63 -6.07
CA LEU A 64 -11.75 -12.31 -5.01
C LEU A 64 -10.80 -12.56 -3.82
N PHE A 65 -11.24 -12.18 -2.63
CA PHE A 65 -10.49 -12.34 -1.40
C PHE A 65 -11.37 -13.03 -0.34
N ASN A 66 -10.91 -14.17 0.16
CA ASN A 66 -11.54 -14.82 1.29
C ASN A 66 -11.07 -14.15 2.60
N ILE A 67 -12.01 -13.67 3.38
CA ILE A 67 -11.76 -13.03 4.67
C ILE A 67 -12.12 -14.05 5.75
N PRO A 68 -11.13 -14.54 6.52
CA PRO A 68 -11.38 -15.54 7.56
C PRO A 68 -12.27 -14.98 8.67
N VAL A 69 -13.16 -15.82 9.20
CA VAL A 69 -13.99 -15.55 10.37
C VAL A 69 -13.44 -16.34 11.55
N VAL A 70 -13.00 -15.64 12.59
CA VAL A 70 -12.46 -16.26 13.81
C VAL A 70 -13.15 -15.63 15.01
N ALA A 71 -13.69 -16.47 15.90
CA ALA A 71 -14.39 -16.04 17.12
C ALA A 71 -15.44 -14.93 16.88
N GLY A 72 -16.20 -15.03 15.78
CA GLY A 72 -17.26 -14.07 15.44
C GLY A 72 -16.75 -12.76 14.82
N VAL A 73 -15.47 -12.68 14.44
CA VAL A 73 -14.92 -11.52 13.74
C VAL A 73 -14.37 -11.96 12.41
N ALA A 74 -14.89 -11.37 11.33
CA ALA A 74 -14.26 -11.44 10.01
C ALA A 74 -13.15 -10.39 9.95
N SER A 75 -11.90 -10.83 9.69
CA SER A 75 -10.77 -9.92 9.56
C SER A 75 -9.75 -10.45 8.56
N GLY A 76 -9.34 -9.60 7.63
CA GLY A 76 -8.36 -9.94 6.60
C GLY A 76 -7.87 -8.72 5.87
N THR A 77 -6.83 -8.92 5.07
CA THR A 77 -6.20 -7.88 4.27
C THR A 77 -6.44 -8.18 2.79
N ILE A 78 -6.81 -7.16 2.03
CA ILE A 78 -6.92 -7.22 0.58
C ILE A 78 -5.92 -6.24 -0.05
N THR A 79 -5.25 -6.67 -1.12
CA THR A 79 -4.32 -5.83 -1.89
C THR A 79 -4.88 -5.66 -3.30
N VAL A 80 -5.19 -4.43 -3.66
CA VAL A 80 -5.92 -4.07 -4.88
C VAL A 80 -5.08 -3.09 -5.69
N PRO A 81 -5.07 -3.15 -7.04
CA PRO A 81 -4.49 -2.08 -7.86
C PRO A 81 -5.07 -0.72 -7.48
N ALA A 82 -4.20 0.27 -7.22
CA ALA A 82 -4.61 1.63 -6.93
C ALA A 82 -5.35 2.24 -8.15
N GLY A 83 -6.25 3.19 -7.89
CA GLY A 83 -7.01 3.87 -8.92
C GLY A 83 -8.39 4.30 -8.44
N SER A 84 -9.12 5.02 -9.29
CA SER A 84 -10.49 5.45 -9.04
C SER A 84 -11.53 4.38 -9.37
N ASP A 85 -12.76 4.62 -8.94
CA ASP A 85 -13.95 3.85 -9.29
C ASP A 85 -13.81 2.34 -8.93
N ARG A 86 -13.16 2.03 -7.80
CA ARG A 86 -13.07 0.65 -7.28
C ARG A 86 -14.36 0.31 -6.56
N THR A 87 -15.14 -0.61 -7.11
CA THR A 87 -16.31 -1.16 -6.41
C THR A 87 -15.86 -2.35 -5.57
N VAL A 88 -15.95 -2.22 -4.25
CA VAL A 88 -15.72 -3.31 -3.30
C VAL A 88 -17.08 -3.84 -2.83
N THR A 89 -17.35 -5.10 -3.11
CA THR A 89 -18.56 -5.81 -2.69
C THR A 89 -18.19 -6.86 -1.64
N LEU A 90 -18.83 -6.81 -0.49
CA LEU A 90 -18.69 -7.82 0.55
C LEU A 90 -19.90 -8.76 0.52
N ARG A 91 -19.65 -10.07 0.51
CA ARG A 91 -20.64 -11.14 0.53
C ARG A 91 -20.38 -12.07 1.70
N ALA A 92 -21.38 -12.23 2.56
CA ALA A 92 -21.29 -13.10 3.72
C ALA A 92 -22.12 -14.37 3.49
N TYR A 93 -21.54 -15.51 3.82
CA TYR A 93 -22.12 -16.83 3.66
C TYR A 93 -22.17 -17.57 5.00
N ASN A 94 -23.22 -18.34 5.22
CA ASN A 94 -23.31 -19.24 6.36
C ASN A 94 -22.49 -20.52 6.13
N ALA A 95 -22.44 -21.41 7.14
CA ALA A 95 -21.70 -22.69 7.05
C ALA A 95 -22.21 -23.62 5.94
N GLY A 96 -23.45 -23.45 5.46
CA GLY A 96 -24.00 -24.18 4.32
C GLY A 96 -23.69 -23.57 2.96
N GLY A 97 -22.88 -22.49 2.92
CA GLY A 97 -22.55 -21.79 1.67
C GLY A 97 -23.68 -20.91 1.12
N ILE A 98 -24.72 -20.64 1.91
CA ILE A 98 -25.84 -19.78 1.51
C ILE A 98 -25.45 -18.32 1.78
N LEU A 99 -25.62 -17.44 0.78
CA LEU A 99 -25.43 -16.01 0.90
C LEU A 99 -26.47 -15.43 1.88
N THR A 100 -26.01 -14.83 2.98
CA THR A 100 -26.86 -14.26 4.02
C THR A 100 -26.90 -12.75 4.01
N HIS A 101 -25.78 -12.11 3.67
CA HIS A 101 -25.67 -10.64 3.64
C HIS A 101 -24.83 -10.21 2.44
N ASN A 102 -25.12 -9.02 1.92
CA ASN A 102 -24.28 -8.34 0.94
C ASN A 102 -24.27 -6.83 1.15
N GLY A 103 -23.22 -6.18 0.68
CA GLY A 103 -23.09 -4.73 0.65
C GLY A 103 -21.94 -4.33 -0.26
N SER A 104 -21.98 -3.12 -0.81
CA SER A 104 -20.94 -2.60 -1.68
C SER A 104 -20.67 -1.13 -1.42
N VAL A 105 -19.48 -0.70 -1.79
CA VAL A 105 -19.06 0.70 -1.80
C VAL A 105 -18.16 0.94 -3.01
N GLU A 106 -18.27 2.12 -3.58
CA GLU A 106 -17.34 2.62 -4.58
C GLU A 106 -16.36 3.58 -3.90
N LEU A 107 -15.07 3.43 -4.15
CA LEU A 107 -14.02 4.24 -3.55
C LEU A 107 -12.79 4.32 -4.44
N ASP A 108 -12.02 5.38 -4.25
CA ASP A 108 -10.69 5.50 -4.84
C ASP A 108 -9.67 4.85 -3.91
N ILE A 109 -8.83 3.98 -4.47
CA ILE A 109 -7.75 3.32 -3.72
C ILE A 109 -6.43 3.97 -4.11
N GLN A 110 -5.77 4.57 -3.13
CA GLN A 110 -4.45 5.16 -3.29
C GLN A 110 -3.35 4.13 -3.00
N PRO A 111 -2.17 4.26 -3.62
CA PRO A 111 -1.00 3.50 -3.19
C PRO A 111 -0.70 3.77 -1.71
N GLY A 112 -0.44 2.70 -0.95
CA GLY A 112 -0.13 2.82 0.47
C GLY A 112 -1.36 2.99 1.37
N THR A 113 -1.41 4.07 2.17
CA THR A 113 -2.43 4.29 3.20
C THR A 113 -3.73 4.83 2.63
N ASN A 114 -4.85 4.20 2.98
CA ASN A 114 -6.20 4.59 2.58
C ASN A 114 -7.04 4.95 3.81
N ALA A 115 -7.93 5.93 3.68
CA ALA A 115 -8.88 6.28 4.72
C ALA A 115 -9.84 5.10 4.98
N ALA A 116 -10.31 4.97 6.22
CA ALA A 116 -11.29 3.95 6.57
C ALA A 116 -12.65 4.28 5.96
N VAL A 117 -13.29 3.28 5.35
CA VAL A 117 -14.63 3.36 4.76
C VAL A 117 -15.52 2.29 5.35
N ALA A 118 -16.74 2.64 5.73
CA ALA A 118 -17.74 1.72 6.26
C ALA A 118 -18.62 1.17 5.15
N ILE A 119 -18.90 -0.13 5.20
CA ILE A 119 -19.86 -0.82 4.34
C ILE A 119 -20.93 -1.47 5.22
N THR A 120 -22.20 -1.14 4.97
CA THR A 120 -23.31 -1.86 5.60
C THR A 120 -23.70 -3.05 4.75
N LEU A 121 -23.59 -4.26 5.30
CA LEU A 121 -24.08 -5.48 4.66
C LEU A 121 -25.54 -5.67 5.06
N THR A 122 -26.40 -5.60 4.05
CA THR A 122 -27.85 -5.80 4.22
C THR A 122 -28.16 -7.29 4.32
N PRO A 123 -28.94 -7.73 5.31
CA PRO A 123 -29.35 -9.12 5.40
C PRO A 123 -30.32 -9.48 4.27
N LEU A 124 -30.14 -10.66 3.72
CA LEU A 124 -31.07 -11.28 2.75
C LEU A 124 -32.08 -12.19 3.42
N THR A 125 -31.83 -12.56 4.67
CA THR A 125 -32.67 -13.37 5.55
C THR A 125 -32.83 -12.61 6.85
N GLY A 126 -33.89 -12.66 7.57
CA GLY A 126 -34.25 -11.83 8.73
C GLY A 126 -33.23 -11.65 9.87
N GLU A 127 -31.95 -11.65 9.56
CA GLU A 127 -30.82 -11.35 10.47
C GLU A 127 -30.58 -9.85 10.59
N GLN A 128 -29.65 -9.43 11.46
CA GLN A 128 -29.29 -8.03 11.63
C GLN A 128 -28.23 -7.60 10.58
N ALA A 129 -28.28 -6.34 10.17
CA ALA A 129 -27.26 -5.77 9.29
C ALA A 129 -25.86 -5.81 9.94
N ILE A 130 -24.85 -6.09 9.15
CA ILE A 130 -23.44 -6.14 9.56
C ILE A 130 -22.76 -4.84 9.11
N LEU A 131 -22.07 -4.16 10.02
CA LEU A 131 -21.18 -3.06 9.68
C LEU A 131 -19.77 -3.61 9.47
N ALA A 132 -19.27 -3.52 8.23
CA ALA A 132 -17.89 -3.81 7.91
C ALA A 132 -17.10 -2.52 7.74
N THR A 133 -15.82 -2.54 8.02
CA THR A 133 -14.91 -1.42 7.79
C THR A 133 -13.73 -1.87 6.92
N LEU A 134 -13.40 -1.05 5.94
CA LEU A 134 -12.16 -1.14 5.15
C LEU A 134 -11.24 -0.01 5.57
N GLY A 135 -9.98 -0.30 5.82
CA GLY A 135 -9.00 0.69 6.24
C GLY A 135 -7.57 0.25 5.88
N SER A 136 -6.58 0.97 6.37
CA SER A 136 -5.18 0.60 6.19
C SER A 136 -4.41 0.68 7.51
N PHE A 137 -3.17 0.13 7.51
CA PHE A 137 -2.27 0.22 8.64
C PHE A 137 -1.52 1.56 8.63
N THR A 138 -1.16 2.02 9.84
CA THR A 138 -0.17 3.09 10.03
C THR A 138 1.11 2.49 10.56
N ILE A 139 2.23 2.79 9.90
CA ILE A 139 3.56 2.31 10.27
C ILE A 139 4.37 3.48 10.78
N THR A 140 4.85 3.38 12.02
CA THR A 140 5.74 4.38 12.62
C THR A 140 7.09 3.75 12.88
N VAL A 141 8.17 4.33 12.31
CA VAL A 141 9.55 3.90 12.52
C VAL A 141 10.20 4.80 13.56
N THR A 142 10.86 4.20 14.52
CA THR A 142 11.52 4.92 15.63
C THR A 142 12.95 4.40 15.84
N PRO A 143 13.95 5.27 15.97
CA PRO A 143 13.89 6.73 15.80
C PRO A 143 13.67 7.15 14.34
N SER A 144 13.01 8.29 14.13
CA SER A 144 12.65 8.78 12.77
C SER A 144 13.81 9.44 12.02
N SER A 145 14.85 9.90 12.75
CA SER A 145 15.99 10.62 12.15
C SER A 145 17.29 10.35 12.94
N PRO A 146 17.73 9.09 13.01
CA PRO A 146 18.97 8.77 13.73
C PRO A 146 20.22 9.16 12.93
N SER A 147 21.35 9.33 13.65
CA SER A 147 22.67 9.51 13.05
C SER A 147 23.61 8.42 13.54
N VAL A 148 24.47 7.92 12.64
CA VAL A 148 25.52 6.94 12.95
C VAL A 148 26.84 7.35 12.29
N GLY A 149 27.97 6.87 12.80
CA GLY A 149 29.25 6.98 12.11
C GLY A 149 29.41 5.92 11.03
N ILE A 150 30.41 6.06 10.17
CA ILE A 150 30.80 5.00 9.23
C ILE A 150 31.19 3.74 10.02
N GLY A 151 30.61 2.57 9.68
CA GLY A 151 30.75 1.30 10.40
C GLY A 151 29.92 1.24 11.70
N GLY A 152 29.30 2.35 12.14
CA GLY A 152 28.37 2.38 13.27
C GLY A 152 27.00 1.80 12.93
N THR A 153 26.27 1.39 13.97
CA THR A 153 24.94 0.79 13.80
C THR A 153 23.88 1.51 14.63
N VAL A 154 22.63 1.45 14.17
CA VAL A 154 21.44 1.87 14.94
C VAL A 154 20.30 0.89 14.71
N GLN A 155 19.63 0.49 15.78
CA GLN A 155 18.43 -0.33 15.72
C GLN A 155 17.20 0.55 15.49
N LEU A 156 16.46 0.27 14.41
CA LEU A 156 15.15 0.84 14.19
C LEU A 156 14.09 -0.10 14.77
N GLY A 157 13.12 0.48 15.46
CA GLY A 157 11.90 -0.19 15.89
C GLY A 157 10.72 0.20 15.01
N VAL A 158 9.70 -0.64 14.96
CA VAL A 158 8.47 -0.36 14.24
C VAL A 158 7.25 -0.51 15.16
N SER A 159 6.32 0.42 15.07
CA SER A 159 4.99 0.32 15.64
C SER A 159 3.97 0.29 14.52
N ILE A 160 3.05 -0.68 14.58
CA ILE A 160 2.01 -0.89 13.59
C ILE A 160 0.67 -0.71 14.28
N THR A 161 -0.18 0.14 13.74
CA THR A 161 -1.56 0.29 14.21
C THR A 161 -2.54 0.10 13.05
N ASP A 162 -3.73 -0.41 13.35
CA ASP A 162 -4.83 -0.41 12.40
C ASP A 162 -5.47 0.99 12.29
N TRP A 163 -6.50 1.14 11.45
CA TRP A 163 -7.21 2.42 11.25
C TRP A 163 -7.90 2.96 12.52
N ASN A 164 -8.14 2.11 13.55
CA ASN A 164 -8.68 2.52 14.87
C ASN A 164 -7.58 2.94 15.84
N GLY A 165 -6.30 2.87 15.43
CA GLY A 165 -5.18 3.06 16.33
C GLY A 165 -4.88 1.85 17.22
N THR A 166 -5.51 0.67 16.96
CA THR A 166 -5.24 -0.54 17.73
C THR A 166 -3.88 -1.11 17.33
N PRO A 167 -2.96 -1.32 18.30
CA PRO A 167 -1.68 -1.93 18.01
C PRO A 167 -1.85 -3.34 17.40
N THR A 168 -1.07 -3.61 16.37
CA THR A 168 -0.98 -4.95 15.78
C THR A 168 0.48 -5.36 15.64
N THR A 169 0.72 -6.64 15.43
CA THR A 169 2.06 -7.19 15.26
C THR A 169 2.16 -7.98 13.97
N GLY A 170 3.34 -8.01 13.38
CA GLY A 170 3.59 -8.78 12.17
C GLY A 170 5.01 -8.55 11.66
N THR A 171 5.42 -9.34 10.69
CA THR A 171 6.73 -9.21 10.06
C THR A 171 6.70 -8.06 9.06
N VAL A 172 7.60 -7.09 9.23
CA VAL A 172 7.82 -6.02 8.27
C VAL A 172 8.97 -6.37 7.34
N SER A 173 8.92 -5.87 6.12
CA SER A 173 10.07 -5.86 5.21
C SER A 173 10.78 -4.51 5.31
N TRP A 174 12.12 -4.56 5.37
CA TRP A 174 12.98 -3.38 5.44
C TRP A 174 13.70 -3.16 4.12
N ALA A 175 13.84 -1.91 3.74
CA ALA A 175 14.60 -1.51 2.55
C ALA A 175 15.26 -0.15 2.77
N THR A 176 16.45 0.05 2.18
CA THR A 176 17.12 1.35 2.15
C THR A 176 17.07 1.94 0.74
N GLN A 177 16.98 3.25 0.65
CA GLN A 177 16.97 3.98 -0.62
C GLN A 177 18.36 4.00 -1.27
N ASP A 178 19.44 4.12 -0.47
CA ASP A 178 20.81 4.07 -0.96
C ASP A 178 21.65 3.16 -0.06
N PRO A 179 21.87 1.90 -0.48
CA PRO A 179 22.68 0.95 0.28
C PRO A 179 24.18 1.32 0.31
N GLY A 180 24.63 2.23 -0.55
CA GLY A 180 26.00 2.77 -0.49
C GLY A 180 26.21 3.80 0.61
N ILE A 181 25.14 4.36 1.20
CA ILE A 181 25.19 5.26 2.36
C ILE A 181 24.93 4.49 3.65
N ALA A 182 23.83 3.69 3.67
CA ALA A 182 23.53 2.82 4.80
C ALA A 182 22.79 1.58 4.34
N THR A 183 23.09 0.43 4.95
CA THR A 183 22.38 -0.83 4.78
C THR A 183 21.40 -1.06 5.92
N VAL A 184 20.39 -1.92 5.71
CA VAL A 184 19.46 -2.37 6.76
C VAL A 184 19.22 -3.86 6.63
N ASP A 185 19.21 -4.58 7.74
CA ASP A 185 18.92 -6.00 7.78
C ASP A 185 17.42 -6.29 8.03
N ALA A 186 17.05 -7.58 8.03
CA ALA A 186 15.67 -8.02 8.25
C ALA A 186 15.12 -7.70 9.65
N THR A 187 15.99 -7.36 10.61
CA THR A 187 15.59 -6.99 11.99
C THR A 187 15.45 -5.48 12.18
N GLY A 188 15.78 -4.69 11.15
CA GLY A 188 15.79 -3.23 11.20
C GLY A 188 17.10 -2.64 11.78
N LEU A 189 18.17 -3.45 11.86
CA LEU A 189 19.50 -2.96 12.23
C LEU A 189 20.11 -2.27 11.01
N VAL A 190 20.37 -0.96 11.15
CA VAL A 190 21.00 -0.12 10.12
C VAL A 190 22.48 -0.02 10.37
N THR A 191 23.31 -0.15 9.32
CA THR A 191 24.77 0.05 9.34
C THR A 191 25.14 1.20 8.41
N GLY A 192 25.95 2.15 8.91
CA GLY A 192 26.48 3.26 8.11
C GLY A 192 27.66 2.81 7.25
N GLU A 193 27.57 3.00 5.93
CA GLU A 193 28.59 2.58 4.96
C GLU A 193 29.46 3.75 4.49
N ARG A 194 28.86 4.91 4.28
CA ARG A 194 29.54 6.11 3.76
C ARG A 194 28.82 7.36 4.24
N ALA A 195 29.55 8.44 4.49
CA ALA A 195 28.97 9.72 4.86
C ALA A 195 27.91 10.20 3.85
N GLY A 196 26.74 10.59 4.35
CA GLY A 196 25.60 11.01 3.54
C GLY A 196 24.27 10.90 4.28
N ILE A 197 23.18 11.06 3.55
CA ILE A 197 21.81 10.93 4.08
C ILE A 197 21.05 9.98 3.16
N THR A 198 20.36 9.00 3.76
CA THR A 198 19.47 8.08 3.05
C THR A 198 18.19 7.85 3.82
N LYS A 199 17.18 7.24 3.20
CA LYS A 199 15.94 6.80 3.85
C LYS A 199 15.92 5.30 3.98
N VAL A 200 15.45 4.83 5.13
CA VAL A 200 15.11 3.42 5.36
C VAL A 200 13.60 3.32 5.52
N ALA A 201 12.99 2.38 4.84
CA ALA A 201 11.57 2.11 4.85
C ALA A 201 11.26 0.77 5.51
N ALA A 202 10.20 0.74 6.33
CA ALA A 202 9.57 -0.46 6.86
C ALA A 202 8.19 -0.62 6.20
N THR A 203 7.93 -1.76 5.57
CA THR A 203 6.66 -2.02 4.87
C THR A 203 5.93 -3.20 5.51
N PHE A 204 4.63 -3.03 5.75
CA PHE A 204 3.72 -4.04 6.28
C PHE A 204 2.40 -3.98 5.51
N HIS A 205 2.05 -5.05 4.79
CA HIS A 205 0.83 -5.14 3.98
C HIS A 205 0.58 -3.89 3.09
N GLY A 206 1.65 -3.38 2.46
CA GLY A 206 1.58 -2.22 1.56
C GLY A 206 1.64 -0.85 2.25
N ALA A 207 1.38 -0.76 3.56
CA ALA A 207 1.63 0.47 4.32
C ALA A 207 3.13 0.62 4.62
N THR A 208 3.65 1.84 4.53
CA THR A 208 5.08 2.13 4.67
C THR A 208 5.32 3.24 5.67
N GLY A 209 6.24 3.00 6.61
CA GLY A 209 6.83 4.01 7.48
C GLY A 209 8.30 4.22 7.14
N THR A 210 8.85 5.41 7.33
CA THR A 210 10.24 5.72 6.96
C THR A 210 11.01 6.39 8.09
N ALA A 211 12.33 6.15 8.11
CA ALA A 211 13.30 6.91 8.91
C ALA A 211 14.36 7.53 7.97
N THR A 212 14.84 8.72 8.32
CA THR A 212 15.95 9.38 7.63
C THR A 212 17.24 9.12 8.37
N ILE A 213 18.20 8.45 7.75
CA ILE A 213 19.48 8.07 8.37
C ILE A 213 20.56 9.05 7.94
N GLY A 214 21.18 9.72 8.91
CA GLY A 214 22.40 10.49 8.69
C GLY A 214 23.64 9.64 9.01
N VAL A 215 24.57 9.52 8.06
CA VAL A 215 25.87 8.88 8.28
C VAL A 215 26.95 9.94 8.29
N GLY A 216 27.61 10.09 9.44
CA GLY A 216 28.75 10.98 9.62
C GLY A 216 30.09 10.27 9.43
N PRO A 217 31.20 11.04 9.34
CA PRO A 217 32.56 10.48 9.29
C PRO A 217 32.95 9.76 10.57
#